data_03e36965775f3d3e6c6b6e7a2af32dee
#
_entry.id   03e36965775f3d3e6c6b6e7a2af32dee
#
_cell.length_a   1.000
_cell.length_b   1.000
_cell.length_c   1.000
_cell.angle_alpha   90.00
_cell.angle_beta   90.00
_cell.angle_gamma   90.00
#
_symmetry.space_group_name_H-M   'P 1'
#
loop_
_entity.id
_entity.type
_entity.pdbx_description
1 polymer ?
#
loop_
_entity_poly.entity_id
_entity_poly.type
_entity_poly.pdbx_seq_one_letter_code
_entity_poly.pdbx_strand_id
1 'polypeptide(L)'
;GDINFIDLNETDGGDIFITDLKMIEIDNKPYYLILGWGTCCQGTHYATAKIYEIKNGSLYKSEAMFNDKAYLSIGANRGAKIDLKYSPEQKILSYNSYGEGNDSGFYGHEKNVVKWKLKNEGFKRIN
;
A
#
# COMPACT_ATOMS: atom_id res chain seq x y z
N GLY A 1 -0.27 2.30 -26.43
CA GLY A 1 -0.13 0.85 -26.39
C GLY A 1 -0.62 0.27 -25.08
N ASP A 2 -0.71 -1.02 -25.05
CA ASP A 2 -1.17 -1.71 -23.84
C ASP A 2 -0.10 -1.65 -22.76
N ILE A 3 -0.54 -1.55 -21.51
CA ILE A 3 0.34 -1.57 -20.36
C ILE A 3 0.40 -3.01 -19.84
N ASN A 4 1.61 -3.53 -19.73
CA ASN A 4 1.83 -4.84 -19.17
C ASN A 4 2.12 -4.70 -17.67
N PHE A 5 1.40 -5.44 -16.85
CA PHE A 5 1.58 -5.42 -15.40
C PHE A 5 2.55 -6.52 -15.00
N ILE A 6 3.73 -6.11 -14.55
CA ILE A 6 4.75 -6.98 -14.02
C ILE A 6 4.70 -6.86 -12.50
N ASP A 7 4.71 -7.94 -11.80
CA ASP A 7 4.70 -8.00 -10.33
C ASP A 7 3.38 -7.69 -9.63
N LEU A 8 2.29 -7.46 -10.36
CA LEU A 8 1.02 -7.15 -9.69
C LEU A 8 0.47 -8.32 -8.87
N ASN A 9 0.76 -9.53 -9.32
CA ASN A 9 0.31 -10.74 -8.63
C ASN A 9 1.40 -11.37 -7.78
N GLU A 10 2.50 -10.66 -7.59
CA GLU A 10 3.55 -11.12 -6.72
C GLU A 10 3.10 -10.92 -5.29
N THR A 11 2.78 -12.00 -4.61
CA THR A 11 2.18 -11.94 -3.30
C THR A 11 3.09 -12.53 -2.24
N ASP A 12 3.02 -11.93 -1.07
CA ASP A 12 3.71 -12.43 0.10
C ASP A 12 2.82 -13.37 0.92
N GLY A 13 2.03 -14.18 0.23
CA GLY A 13 1.24 -15.21 0.88
C GLY A 13 -0.25 -15.25 0.59
N GLY A 14 -0.72 -14.62 -0.47
CA GLY A 14 -2.13 -14.70 -0.82
C GLY A 14 -2.47 -13.87 -2.05
N ASP A 15 -3.67 -14.04 -2.56
CA ASP A 15 -4.15 -13.27 -3.69
C ASP A 15 -4.47 -11.84 -3.26
N ILE A 16 -4.07 -10.89 -4.09
CA ILE A 16 -4.33 -9.49 -3.86
C ILE A 16 -5.30 -8.99 -4.92
N PHE A 17 -6.37 -8.34 -4.46
CA PHE A 17 -7.30 -7.66 -5.34
C PHE A 17 -6.95 -6.17 -5.37
N ILE A 18 -6.85 -5.61 -6.57
CA ILE A 18 -6.61 -4.19 -6.72
C ILE A 18 -7.90 -3.44 -6.38
N THR A 19 -7.81 -2.53 -5.42
CA THR A 19 -8.96 -1.75 -4.96
C THR A 19 -8.97 -0.33 -5.50
N ASP A 20 -7.79 0.22 -5.85
CA ASP A 20 -7.70 1.56 -6.40
C ASP A 20 -6.39 1.72 -7.16
N LEU A 21 -6.39 2.63 -8.13
CA LEU A 21 -5.21 2.96 -8.91
C LEU A 21 -5.21 4.48 -9.13
N LYS A 22 -4.15 5.15 -8.69
CA LYS A 22 -4.02 6.60 -8.82
C LYS A 22 -2.70 6.94 -9.50
N MET A 23 -2.73 7.90 -10.43
CA MET A 23 -1.49 8.46 -10.95
C MET A 23 -0.98 9.53 -9.99
N ILE A 24 0.30 9.47 -9.66
CA ILE A 24 0.95 10.42 -8.77
C ILE A 24 2.22 10.95 -9.43
N GLU A 25 2.72 12.07 -8.95
CA GLU A 25 3.99 12.61 -9.40
C GLU A 25 4.99 12.63 -8.25
N ILE A 26 6.19 12.15 -8.53
CA ILE A 26 7.30 12.19 -7.59
C ILE A 26 8.48 12.81 -8.34
N ASP A 27 8.97 13.96 -7.87
CA ASP A 27 10.07 14.70 -8.50
C ASP A 27 9.77 14.98 -9.99
N ASN A 28 8.54 15.40 -10.27
CA ASN A 28 8.04 15.74 -11.61
C ASN A 28 7.97 14.56 -12.58
N LYS A 29 8.04 13.33 -12.07
CA LYS A 29 7.89 12.12 -12.88
C LYS A 29 6.58 11.41 -12.53
N PRO A 30 5.90 10.83 -13.53
CA PRO A 30 4.67 10.10 -13.26
C PRO A 30 4.94 8.70 -12.71
N TYR A 31 4.16 8.34 -11.72
CA TYR A 31 4.15 7.00 -11.13
C TYR A 31 2.71 6.59 -10.91
N TYR A 32 2.50 5.30 -10.65
CA TYR A 32 1.18 4.78 -10.33
C TYR A 32 1.18 4.20 -8.93
N LEU A 33 0.27 4.70 -8.11
CA LEU A 33 0.01 4.15 -6.78
C LEU A 33 -1.11 3.14 -6.92
N ILE A 34 -0.82 1.90 -6.56
CA ILE A 34 -1.79 0.81 -6.65
C ILE A 34 -2.08 0.31 -5.24
N LEU A 35 -3.37 0.40 -4.87
CA LEU A 35 -3.85 -0.10 -3.59
C LEU A 35 -4.49 -1.45 -3.79
N GLY A 36 -4.24 -2.35 -2.87
CA GLY A 36 -4.77 -3.71 -2.94
C GLY A 36 -5.25 -4.20 -1.60
N TRP A 37 -6.00 -5.29 -1.63
CA TRP A 37 -6.53 -5.92 -0.44
C TRP A 37 -6.53 -7.43 -0.64
N GLY A 38 -6.24 -8.16 0.42
CA GLY A 38 -6.26 -9.60 0.39
C GLY A 38 -6.58 -10.18 1.75
N THR A 39 -6.88 -11.48 1.76
CA THR A 39 -7.08 -12.22 2.98
C THR A 39 -5.93 -13.18 3.19
N CYS A 40 -5.59 -13.39 4.44
CA CYS A 40 -4.65 -14.43 4.81
C CYS A 40 -5.36 -15.41 5.76
N CYS A 41 -4.65 -16.40 6.10
CA CYS A 41 -5.09 -17.48 6.96
C CYS A 41 -5.53 -16.99 8.35
N GLN A 42 -6.37 -17.77 9.01
CA GLN A 42 -6.72 -17.61 10.42
C GLN A 42 -7.41 -16.29 10.81
N GLY A 43 -8.28 -15.80 9.93
CA GLY A 43 -9.12 -14.66 10.32
C GLY A 43 -8.44 -13.31 10.26
N THR A 44 -7.39 -13.18 9.45
CA THR A 44 -6.75 -11.89 9.21
C THR A 44 -6.92 -11.45 7.77
N HIS A 45 -6.76 -10.15 7.54
CA HIS A 45 -6.72 -9.58 6.20
C HIS A 45 -5.65 -8.49 6.13
N TYR A 46 -5.34 -8.06 4.93
CA TYR A 46 -4.29 -7.05 4.76
C TYR A 46 -4.60 -6.15 3.57
N ALA A 47 -4.03 -4.96 3.61
CA ALA A 47 -4.07 -4.00 2.52
C ALA A 47 -2.65 -3.64 2.13
N THR A 48 -2.44 -3.38 0.84
CA THR A 48 -1.12 -3.06 0.31
C THR A 48 -1.13 -1.76 -0.46
N ALA A 49 -0.02 -1.06 -0.43
CA ALA A 49 0.22 0.11 -1.28
C ALA A 49 1.57 -0.10 -1.97
N LYS A 50 1.56 -0.05 -3.30
CA LYS A 50 2.74 -0.24 -4.12
C LYS A 50 2.82 0.88 -5.14
N ILE A 51 4.04 1.28 -5.49
CA ILE A 51 4.28 2.33 -6.47
C ILE A 51 5.01 1.72 -7.67
N TYR A 52 4.50 2.01 -8.85
CA TYR A 52 5.04 1.52 -10.11
C TYR A 52 5.40 2.67 -11.03
N GLU A 53 6.43 2.48 -11.84
CA GLU A 53 6.74 3.38 -12.94
C GLU A 53 6.56 2.66 -14.27
N ILE A 54 6.32 3.42 -15.34
CA ILE A 54 6.20 2.85 -16.67
C ILE A 54 7.52 2.99 -17.39
N LYS A 55 8.03 1.86 -17.90
CA LYS A 55 9.21 1.82 -18.76
C LYS A 55 8.89 0.93 -19.95
N ASN A 56 9.04 1.48 -21.16
CA ASN A 56 8.83 0.72 -22.41
C ASN A 56 7.46 0.01 -22.46
N GLY A 57 6.41 0.67 -21.94
CA GLY A 57 5.06 0.12 -21.96
C GLY A 57 4.74 -0.89 -20.86
N SER A 58 5.66 -1.11 -19.93
CA SER A 58 5.47 -2.04 -18.82
C SER A 58 5.55 -1.32 -17.48
N LEU A 59 4.84 -1.85 -16.50
CA LEU A 59 4.88 -1.34 -15.13
C LEU A 59 5.95 -2.09 -14.34
N TYR A 60 6.84 -1.34 -13.71
CA TYR A 60 7.88 -1.88 -12.86
C TYR A 60 7.72 -1.32 -11.45
N LYS A 61 7.80 -2.20 -10.46
CA LYS A 61 7.70 -1.81 -9.07
C LYS A 61 8.88 -0.91 -8.68
N SER A 62 8.57 0.25 -8.11
CA SER A 62 9.59 1.17 -7.61
C SER A 62 10.02 0.77 -6.22
N GLU A 63 11.27 1.06 -5.88
CA GLU A 63 11.84 0.71 -4.58
C GLU A 63 11.96 1.94 -3.68
N ALA A 64 11.95 1.71 -2.38
CA ALA A 64 12.24 2.72 -1.35
C ALA A 64 11.31 3.95 -1.40
N MET A 65 10.07 3.77 -1.85
CA MET A 65 9.10 4.87 -1.93
C MET A 65 8.34 5.12 -0.64
N PHE A 66 8.52 4.28 0.38
CA PHE A 66 7.93 4.45 1.72
C PHE A 66 9.05 4.43 2.75
N ASN A 67 9.76 5.55 2.86
CA ASN A 67 11.05 5.66 3.53
C ASN A 67 12.05 4.71 2.85
N ASP A 68 12.48 3.67 3.54
CA ASP A 68 13.39 2.68 2.97
C ASP A 68 12.69 1.39 2.52
N LYS A 69 11.35 1.42 2.50
CA LYS A 69 10.56 0.24 2.11
C LYS A 69 10.05 0.37 0.68
N ALA A 70 10.00 -0.76 -0.01
CA ALA A 70 9.50 -0.81 -1.38
C ALA A 70 7.98 -0.72 -1.44
N TYR A 71 7.28 -1.18 -0.41
CA TYR A 71 5.82 -1.17 -0.38
C TYR A 71 5.33 -1.18 1.07
N LEU A 72 4.05 -0.86 1.25
CA LEU A 72 3.38 -1.00 2.54
C LEU A 72 2.46 -2.22 2.52
N SER A 73 2.46 -2.94 3.63
CA SER A 73 1.51 -4.01 3.87
C SER A 73 0.98 -3.85 5.29
N ILE A 74 -0.33 -3.66 5.40
CA ILE A 74 -0.98 -3.41 6.68
C ILE A 74 -1.93 -4.55 6.96
N GLY A 75 -1.74 -5.23 8.09
CA GLY A 75 -2.60 -6.34 8.49
C GLY A 75 -3.57 -5.95 9.60
N ALA A 76 -4.66 -6.70 9.69
CA ALA A 76 -5.65 -6.53 10.74
C ALA A 76 -6.44 -7.82 10.92
N ASN A 77 -7.08 -7.97 12.08
CA ASN A 77 -8.01 -9.06 12.32
C ASN A 77 -9.27 -8.84 11.46
N ARG A 78 -9.96 -9.92 11.14
CA ARG A 78 -11.25 -9.80 10.44
C ARG A 78 -12.21 -8.97 11.27
N GLY A 79 -12.95 -8.09 10.59
CA GLY A 79 -13.85 -7.16 11.26
C GLY A 79 -13.22 -5.83 11.61
N ALA A 80 -11.88 -5.77 11.68
CA ALA A 80 -11.17 -4.51 11.89
C ALA A 80 -10.92 -3.86 10.53
N LYS A 81 -11.37 -2.62 10.37
CA LYS A 81 -11.33 -1.94 9.08
C LYS A 81 -10.02 -1.20 8.89
N ILE A 82 -9.23 -1.58 7.89
CA ILE A 82 -7.96 -0.91 7.58
C ILE A 82 -8.20 0.43 6.90
N ASP A 83 -9.17 0.50 5.99
CA ASP A 83 -9.56 1.73 5.31
C ASP A 83 -8.36 2.45 4.66
N LEU A 84 -7.59 1.71 3.86
CA LEU A 84 -6.46 2.28 3.14
C LEU A 84 -6.96 3.14 1.99
N LYS A 85 -6.56 4.40 1.98
CA LYS A 85 -7.01 5.36 0.97
C LYS A 85 -5.97 6.44 0.71
N TYR A 86 -6.03 7.02 -0.47
CA TYR A 86 -5.17 8.12 -0.87
C TYR A 86 -6.01 9.34 -1.26
N SER A 87 -5.68 10.50 -0.70
CA SER A 87 -6.31 11.78 -1.06
C SER A 87 -5.41 12.52 -2.05
N PRO A 88 -5.81 12.64 -3.34
CA PRO A 88 -5.01 13.38 -4.31
C PRO A 88 -4.88 14.87 -3.97
N GLU A 89 -5.89 15.44 -3.35
CA GLU A 89 -5.89 16.85 -3.00
C GLU A 89 -4.88 17.16 -1.90
N GLN A 90 -4.84 16.33 -0.87
CA GLN A 90 -3.93 16.51 0.25
C GLN A 90 -2.59 15.80 0.04
N LYS A 91 -2.53 14.89 -0.92
CA LYS A 91 -1.38 14.02 -1.17
C LYS A 91 -1.05 13.18 0.05
N ILE A 92 -2.08 12.68 0.71
CA ILE A 92 -1.95 11.88 1.93
C ILE A 92 -2.53 10.49 1.70
N LEU A 93 -1.71 9.48 2.00
CA LEU A 93 -2.11 8.09 2.10
C LEU A 93 -2.38 7.81 3.57
N SER A 94 -3.55 7.27 3.88
CA SER A 94 -3.93 7.04 5.28
C SER A 94 -4.56 5.67 5.45
N TYR A 95 -4.45 5.13 6.64
CA TYR A 95 -5.06 3.87 7.01
C TYR A 95 -5.16 3.74 8.53
N ASN A 96 -5.94 2.77 8.96
CA ASN A 96 -6.03 2.40 10.37
C ASN A 96 -5.03 1.27 10.64
N SER A 97 -4.20 1.46 11.65
CA SER A 97 -3.25 0.45 12.11
C SER A 97 -3.71 -0.10 13.46
N TYR A 98 -3.56 -1.40 13.62
CA TYR A 98 -3.94 -2.09 14.86
C TYR A 98 -2.72 -2.67 15.57
N GLY A 99 -1.54 -2.11 15.25
CA GLY A 99 -0.29 -2.57 15.81
C GLY A 99 0.15 -3.91 15.24
N GLU A 100 1.25 -4.42 15.75
CA GLU A 100 1.72 -5.73 15.36
C GLU A 100 0.98 -6.80 16.16
N GLY A 101 0.83 -7.97 15.55
CA GLY A 101 0.20 -9.08 16.22
C GLY A 101 1.02 -9.58 17.40
N ASN A 102 0.34 -10.18 18.35
CA ASN A 102 1.00 -10.86 19.45
C ASN A 102 1.56 -12.22 18.98
N ASP A 103 2.08 -13.02 19.90
CA ASP A 103 2.67 -14.32 19.59
C ASP A 103 1.71 -15.30 18.93
N SER A 104 0.40 -15.07 19.06
CA SER A 104 -0.61 -15.90 18.39
C SER A 104 -0.91 -15.44 16.95
N GLY A 105 -0.28 -14.36 16.48
CA GLY A 105 -0.47 -13.85 15.14
C GLY A 105 -1.68 -12.94 14.94
N PHE A 106 -2.36 -12.58 16.02
CA PHE A 106 -3.51 -11.68 15.94
C PHE A 106 -3.09 -10.23 16.25
N TYR A 107 -3.72 -9.31 15.54
CA TYR A 107 -3.48 -7.89 15.73
C TYR A 107 -4.26 -7.38 16.93
N GLY A 108 -3.88 -6.20 17.44
CA GLY A 108 -4.59 -5.57 18.52
C GLY A 108 -5.96 -5.05 18.11
N HIS A 109 -6.69 -4.52 19.07
CA HIS A 109 -8.03 -3.97 18.84
C HIS A 109 -8.04 -2.44 18.85
N GLU A 110 -6.97 -1.82 19.29
CA GLU A 110 -6.86 -0.38 19.36
C GLU A 110 -6.47 0.20 18.02
N LYS A 111 -7.31 1.10 17.51
CA LYS A 111 -7.12 1.71 16.19
C LYS A 111 -6.27 2.97 16.29
N ASN A 112 -5.22 3.05 15.47
CA ASN A 112 -4.40 4.24 15.32
C ASN A 112 -4.40 4.65 13.85
N VAL A 113 -4.74 5.91 13.56
CA VAL A 113 -4.70 6.41 12.19
C VAL A 113 -3.27 6.77 11.84
N VAL A 114 -2.78 6.22 10.74
CA VAL A 114 -1.44 6.48 10.22
C VAL A 114 -1.57 7.26 8.93
N LYS A 115 -0.72 8.26 8.77
CA LYS A 115 -0.72 9.11 7.58
C LYS A 115 0.68 9.24 7.00
N TRP A 116 0.74 9.16 5.68
CA TRP A 116 1.97 9.34 4.90
C TRP A 116 1.74 10.46 3.90
N LYS A 117 2.66 11.41 3.86
CA LYS A 117 2.60 12.54 2.93
C LYS A 117 3.46 12.25 1.71
N LEU A 118 2.93 12.47 0.51
CA LEU A 118 3.69 12.34 -0.72
C LEU A 118 4.61 13.56 -0.88
N LYS A 119 5.90 13.30 -0.98
CA LYS A 119 6.95 14.31 -1.15
C LYS A 119 7.81 13.95 -2.36
N ASN A 120 8.81 14.79 -2.65
CA ASN A 120 9.67 14.58 -3.82
C ASN A 120 10.48 13.29 -3.79
N GLU A 121 10.60 12.66 -2.66
CA GLU A 121 11.38 11.43 -2.47
C GLU A 121 10.49 10.22 -2.25
N GLY A 122 9.19 10.39 -2.39
CA GLY A 122 8.21 9.34 -2.09
C GLY A 122 7.38 9.71 -0.86
N PHE A 123 6.75 8.70 -0.29
CA PHE A 123 5.91 8.92 0.89
C PHE A 123 6.74 8.98 2.17
N LYS A 124 6.42 9.95 3.02
CA LYS A 124 7.03 10.09 4.34
C LYS A 124 5.96 10.07 5.41
N ARG A 125 6.17 9.30 6.45
CA ARG A 125 5.22 9.21 7.55
C ARG A 125 5.19 10.52 8.33
N ILE A 126 3.99 11.03 8.62
CA ILE A 126 3.82 12.31 9.30
C ILE A 126 3.20 12.20 10.68
N ASN A 127 2.82 10.99 11.11
CA ASN A 127 2.35 10.78 12.48
C ASN A 127 2.68 9.40 13.01
#